data_d9c69ab58445aacd255ff99461ce6b35
#
_entry.id   d9c69ab58445aacd255ff99461ce6b35
#
_cell.length_a   1.000
_cell.length_b   1.000
_cell.length_c   1.000
_cell.angle_alpha   90.00
_cell.angle_beta   90.00
_cell.angle_gamma   90.00
#
_symmetry.space_group_name_H-M   'P 1'
#
loop_
_entity.id
_entity.type
_entity.pdbx_description
1 polymer ?
#
loop_
_entity_poly.entity_id
_entity_poly.type
_entity_poly.pdbx_seq_one_letter_code
_entity_poly.pdbx_strand_id
1 'polypeptide(L)'
;ENIKGWENLNLADRIEAETGLPVQMGNDANLMGLGETMYGAGQGAQNVVFLTVGTGIGGAVVIGGKLFNGFANRGTELGHVPLIANGEPCACGSVGCLEHYASTSALVRRFSKRAAEAGISFPGEEINGELIVRLYKEGDKLATECLDEHCDFLGHGIAGFINIFSPQRIVIGGGLSEAGDFYIRKVSEQAHRYAIADCAVNTQIMAASLGNKAGSIGAASLVFSLNTK
;
A
#
# COMPACT_ATOMS: atom_id res chain seq x y z
N GLU A 1 3.89 -3.73 18.29
CA GLU A 1 3.93 -2.89 19.52
C GLU A 1 2.63 -2.09 19.73
N ASN A 2 1.60 -2.32 18.92
CA ASN A 2 0.37 -1.53 18.98
C ASN A 2 -0.74 -2.13 19.86
N ILE A 3 -0.52 -3.32 20.42
CA ILE A 3 -1.48 -4.02 21.27
C ILE A 3 -0.92 -4.07 22.69
N LYS A 4 -1.56 -3.35 23.62
CA LYS A 4 -1.21 -3.35 25.03
C LYS A 4 -1.26 -4.76 25.61
N GLY A 5 -0.19 -5.18 26.31
CA GLY A 5 -0.09 -6.49 26.92
C GLY A 5 0.48 -7.59 26.01
N TRP A 6 0.92 -7.21 24.79
CA TRP A 6 1.54 -8.15 23.85
C TRP A 6 3.06 -7.98 23.75
N GLU A 7 3.63 -7.15 24.61
CA GLU A 7 5.07 -6.94 24.66
C GLU A 7 5.78 -8.25 25.03
N ASN A 8 6.73 -8.67 24.24
CA ASN A 8 7.51 -9.90 24.39
C ASN A 8 6.69 -11.22 24.34
N LEU A 9 5.45 -11.18 23.80
CA LEU A 9 4.66 -12.38 23.60
C LEU A 9 5.09 -13.07 22.30
N ASN A 10 5.57 -14.31 22.38
CA ASN A 10 5.70 -15.17 21.20
C ASN A 10 4.31 -15.80 20.92
N LEU A 11 3.54 -15.16 20.05
CA LEU A 11 2.19 -15.60 19.74
C LEU A 11 2.18 -16.94 19.00
N ALA A 12 3.18 -17.20 18.15
CA ALA A 12 3.31 -18.46 17.42
C ALA A 12 3.40 -19.63 18.41
N ASP A 13 4.35 -19.59 19.36
CA ASP A 13 4.55 -20.64 20.36
C ASP A 13 3.29 -20.89 21.19
N ARG A 14 2.55 -19.81 21.53
CA ARG A 14 1.30 -19.96 22.29
C ARG A 14 0.22 -20.67 21.49
N ILE A 15 0.03 -20.29 20.23
CA ILE A 15 -0.97 -20.93 19.38
C ILE A 15 -0.57 -22.39 19.10
N GLU A 16 0.73 -22.66 18.87
CA GLU A 16 1.24 -24.02 18.71
C GLU A 16 0.96 -24.89 19.96
N ALA A 17 1.21 -24.34 21.15
CA ALA A 17 0.96 -25.04 22.41
C ALA A 17 -0.53 -25.38 22.63
N GLU A 18 -1.43 -24.48 22.22
CA GLU A 18 -2.89 -24.65 22.37
C GLU A 18 -3.48 -25.58 21.32
N THR A 19 -2.94 -25.55 20.09
CA THR A 19 -3.54 -26.26 18.93
C THR A 19 -2.82 -27.54 18.57
N GLY A 20 -1.56 -27.70 18.96
CA GLY A 20 -0.68 -28.79 18.50
C GLY A 20 -0.30 -28.71 17.02
N LEU A 21 -0.56 -27.58 16.34
CA LEU A 21 -0.29 -27.36 14.93
C LEU A 21 0.88 -26.38 14.74
N PRO A 22 1.75 -26.58 13.74
CA PRO A 22 2.79 -25.61 13.40
C PRO A 22 2.19 -24.26 13.03
N VAL A 23 2.72 -23.15 13.56
CA VAL A 23 2.23 -21.80 13.32
C VAL A 23 3.30 -20.94 12.64
N GLN A 24 2.88 -20.24 11.59
CA GLN A 24 3.68 -19.23 10.90
C GLN A 24 3.06 -17.86 11.11
N MET A 25 3.92 -16.88 11.36
CA MET A 25 3.52 -15.48 11.52
C MET A 25 4.11 -14.64 10.38
N GLY A 26 3.33 -13.69 9.90
CA GLY A 26 3.77 -12.72 8.89
C GLY A 26 3.16 -11.35 9.14
N ASN A 27 3.83 -10.31 8.63
CA ASN A 27 3.25 -8.97 8.60
C ASN A 27 2.04 -8.97 7.65
N ASP A 28 0.98 -8.24 7.99
CA ASP A 28 -0.28 -8.19 7.25
C ASP A 28 -0.11 -7.75 5.79
N ALA A 29 0.62 -6.66 5.53
CA ALA A 29 0.88 -6.19 4.18
C ALA A 29 1.71 -7.20 3.36
N ASN A 30 2.70 -7.85 4.01
CA ASN A 30 3.49 -8.90 3.37
C ASN A 30 2.60 -10.09 2.96
N LEU A 31 1.67 -10.49 3.81
CA LEU A 31 0.72 -11.57 3.51
C LEU A 31 -0.25 -11.17 2.40
N MET A 32 -0.76 -9.93 2.42
CA MET A 32 -1.60 -9.44 1.32
C MET A 32 -0.83 -9.47 -0.02
N GLY A 33 0.41 -8.98 -0.03
CA GLY A 33 1.26 -9.00 -1.23
C GLY A 33 1.58 -10.42 -1.71
N LEU A 34 1.80 -11.37 -0.81
CA LEU A 34 2.00 -12.78 -1.16
C LEU A 34 0.73 -13.37 -1.80
N GLY A 35 -0.43 -13.12 -1.20
CA GLY A 35 -1.72 -13.56 -1.74
C GLY A 35 -1.96 -13.03 -3.15
N GLU A 36 -1.77 -11.74 -3.38
CA GLU A 36 -1.91 -11.12 -4.70
C GLU A 36 -0.88 -11.63 -5.71
N THR A 37 0.33 -11.94 -5.27
CA THR A 37 1.36 -12.51 -6.17
C THR A 37 1.01 -13.93 -6.59
N MET A 38 0.49 -14.74 -5.70
CA MET A 38 0.21 -16.16 -5.98
C MET A 38 -1.14 -16.37 -6.68
N TYR A 39 -2.17 -15.61 -6.31
CA TYR A 39 -3.56 -15.90 -6.72
C TYR A 39 -4.32 -14.67 -7.22
N GLY A 40 -3.73 -13.49 -7.20
CA GLY A 40 -4.37 -12.23 -7.59
C GLY A 40 -3.68 -11.55 -8.77
N ALA A 41 -3.67 -10.22 -8.73
CA ALA A 41 -3.16 -9.37 -9.80
C ALA A 41 -1.66 -9.56 -10.08
N GLY A 42 -0.89 -10.10 -9.12
CA GLY A 42 0.53 -10.44 -9.28
C GLY A 42 0.80 -11.79 -9.94
N GLN A 43 -0.23 -12.62 -10.18
CA GLN A 43 -0.06 -14.00 -10.65
C GLN A 43 0.72 -14.10 -11.95
N GLY A 44 1.75 -14.98 -11.98
CA GLY A 44 2.61 -15.17 -13.14
C GLY A 44 3.83 -14.25 -13.22
N ALA A 45 3.93 -13.23 -12.34
CA ALA A 45 5.12 -12.42 -12.22
C ALA A 45 6.06 -12.95 -11.12
N GLN A 46 7.37 -12.81 -11.36
CA GLN A 46 8.42 -13.22 -10.42
C GLN A 46 8.87 -12.05 -9.51
N ASN A 47 8.77 -10.83 -10.00
CA ASN A 47 9.16 -9.63 -9.28
C ASN A 47 7.94 -8.70 -9.19
N VAL A 48 7.41 -8.56 -7.97
CA VAL A 48 6.18 -7.81 -7.69
C VAL A 48 6.42 -6.89 -6.50
N VAL A 49 5.99 -5.64 -6.61
CA VAL A 49 5.84 -4.74 -5.48
C VAL A 49 4.35 -4.59 -5.21
N PHE A 50 3.93 -4.85 -3.99
CA PHE A 50 2.57 -4.64 -3.52
C PHE A 50 2.52 -3.44 -2.58
N LEU A 51 1.51 -2.61 -2.74
CA LEU A 51 1.19 -1.51 -1.84
C LEU A 51 -0.27 -1.61 -1.40
N THR A 52 -0.53 -1.52 -0.12
CA THR A 52 -1.90 -1.29 0.39
C THR A 52 -2.03 0.17 0.79
N VAL A 53 -2.95 0.90 0.13
CA VAL A 53 -3.20 2.34 0.34
C VAL A 53 -4.54 2.50 1.05
N GLY A 54 -4.46 2.66 2.37
CA GLY A 54 -5.60 2.80 3.28
C GLY A 54 -5.36 3.89 4.31
N THR A 55 -5.65 3.62 5.58
CA THR A 55 -5.34 4.52 6.70
C THR A 55 -3.85 4.89 6.70
N GLY A 56 -2.99 3.92 6.41
CA GLY A 56 -1.57 4.10 6.13
C GLY A 56 -1.18 3.53 4.77
N ILE A 57 0.12 3.33 4.56
CA ILE A 57 0.66 2.63 3.41
C ILE A 57 1.52 1.47 3.89
N GLY A 58 1.03 0.25 3.69
CA GLY A 58 1.83 -0.97 3.86
C GLY A 58 2.42 -1.43 2.52
N GLY A 59 3.43 -2.30 2.60
CA GLY A 59 4.04 -2.81 1.39
C GLY A 59 4.59 -4.23 1.51
N ALA A 60 4.73 -4.88 0.36
CA ALA A 60 5.43 -6.15 0.22
C ALA A 60 6.26 -6.15 -1.06
N VAL A 61 7.35 -6.87 -1.04
CA VAL A 61 8.23 -7.06 -2.20
C VAL A 61 8.45 -8.54 -2.41
N VAL A 62 8.21 -9.01 -3.63
CA VAL A 62 8.48 -10.37 -4.07
C VAL A 62 9.59 -10.30 -5.11
N ILE A 63 10.66 -11.08 -4.93
CA ILE A 63 11.81 -11.15 -5.82
C ILE A 63 12.06 -12.62 -6.18
N GLY A 64 12.09 -12.93 -7.47
CA GLY A 64 12.26 -14.31 -7.93
C GLY A 64 11.16 -15.26 -7.41
N GLY A 65 9.94 -14.76 -7.26
CA GLY A 65 8.79 -15.51 -6.74
C GLY A 65 8.79 -15.72 -5.23
N LYS A 66 9.73 -15.11 -4.49
CA LYS A 66 9.86 -15.24 -3.03
C LYS A 66 9.65 -13.91 -2.33
N LEU A 67 8.91 -13.93 -1.23
CA LEU A 67 8.71 -12.76 -0.39
C LEU A 67 10.05 -12.28 0.19
N PHE A 68 10.35 -11.01 0.00
CA PHE A 68 11.54 -10.36 0.56
C PHE A 68 11.17 -9.68 1.88
N ASN A 69 11.65 -10.22 2.99
CA ASN A 69 11.33 -9.72 4.33
C ASN A 69 12.44 -8.83 4.93
N GLY A 70 13.58 -8.70 4.24
CA GLY A 70 14.74 -8.04 4.81
C GLY A 70 15.41 -8.83 5.94
N PHE A 71 16.42 -8.24 6.56
CA PHE A 71 17.09 -8.85 7.71
C PHE A 71 16.15 -8.91 8.92
N ALA A 72 16.04 -10.06 9.53
CA ALA A 72 15.21 -10.32 10.72
C ALA A 72 13.71 -9.96 10.52
N ASN A 73 13.19 -10.11 9.30
CA ASN A 73 11.80 -9.76 8.94
C ASN A 73 11.41 -8.30 9.23
N ARG A 74 12.34 -7.36 9.07
CA ARG A 74 12.14 -5.92 9.35
C ARG A 74 12.23 -5.05 8.10
N GLY A 75 12.13 -5.65 6.93
CA GLY A 75 12.17 -4.93 5.66
C GLY A 75 10.78 -4.61 5.12
N THR A 76 10.76 -3.96 3.94
CA THR A 76 9.54 -3.66 3.15
C THR A 76 8.57 -2.65 3.77
N GLU A 77 9.06 -1.78 4.65
CA GLU A 77 8.31 -0.64 5.20
C GLU A 77 8.17 0.48 4.15
N LEU A 78 7.51 0.16 3.03
CA LEU A 78 7.48 1.01 1.83
C LEU A 78 6.77 2.35 2.06
N GLY A 79 5.78 2.40 2.96
CA GLY A 79 5.10 3.63 3.33
C GLY A 79 5.99 4.61 4.10
N HIS A 80 7.07 4.13 4.72
CA HIS A 80 7.97 4.95 5.52
C HIS A 80 9.25 5.38 4.77
N VAL A 81 9.32 5.11 3.46
CA VAL A 81 10.38 5.69 2.62
C VAL A 81 10.21 7.22 2.59
N PRO A 82 11.26 8.00 2.92
CA PRO A 82 11.19 9.46 2.87
C PRO A 82 10.94 9.94 1.43
N LEU A 83 9.82 10.63 1.24
CA LEU A 83 9.45 11.26 -0.03
C LEU A 83 9.90 12.73 -0.08
N ILE A 84 9.77 13.43 1.05
CA ILE A 84 10.09 14.86 1.15
C ILE A 84 11.12 15.07 2.25
N ALA A 85 12.30 15.56 1.85
CA ALA A 85 13.34 15.94 2.81
C ALA A 85 12.84 17.05 3.73
N ASN A 86 13.04 16.87 5.05
CA ASN A 86 12.53 17.79 6.08
C ASN A 86 11.01 18.04 6.00
N GLY A 87 10.25 17.05 5.52
CA GLY A 87 8.80 17.11 5.43
C GLY A 87 8.09 16.94 6.77
N GLU A 88 6.80 16.66 6.71
CA GLU A 88 5.94 16.53 7.89
C GLU A 88 6.38 15.36 8.79
N PRO A 89 6.23 15.51 10.14
CA PRO A 89 6.50 14.41 11.07
C PRO A 89 5.63 13.18 10.78
N CYS A 90 6.24 12.00 10.86
CA CYS A 90 5.54 10.73 10.71
C CYS A 90 5.43 10.00 12.06
N ALA A 91 4.37 9.23 12.25
CA ALA A 91 4.15 8.44 13.46
C ALA A 91 5.27 7.40 13.72
N CYS A 92 6.04 7.01 12.70
CA CYS A 92 7.20 6.12 12.85
C CYS A 92 8.41 6.79 13.52
N GLY A 93 8.34 8.08 13.84
CA GLY A 93 9.44 8.87 14.41
C GLY A 93 10.36 9.54 13.38
N SER A 94 10.15 9.31 12.08
CA SER A 94 10.86 9.99 10.98
C SER A 94 10.05 11.19 10.46
N VAL A 95 10.54 11.81 9.38
CA VAL A 95 9.87 12.93 8.71
C VAL A 95 9.77 12.66 7.21
N GLY A 96 8.75 13.21 6.57
CA GLY A 96 8.61 13.18 5.12
C GLY A 96 8.25 11.83 4.49
N CYS A 97 7.76 10.87 5.28
CA CYS A 97 7.39 9.53 4.79
C CYS A 97 6.30 9.57 3.73
N LEU A 98 6.37 8.69 2.73
CA LEU A 98 5.37 8.54 1.67
C LEU A 98 3.94 8.43 2.22
N GLU A 99 3.74 7.64 3.26
CA GLU A 99 2.44 7.44 3.91
C GLU A 99 1.78 8.75 4.33
N HIS A 100 2.57 9.70 4.85
CA HIS A 100 2.06 10.98 5.34
C HIS A 100 1.45 11.83 4.22
N TYR A 101 1.83 11.62 2.96
CA TYR A 101 1.37 12.38 1.80
C TYR A 101 0.41 11.60 0.91
N ALA A 102 0.58 10.29 0.81
CA ALA A 102 -0.08 9.44 -0.18
C ALA A 102 -0.98 8.33 0.42
N SER A 103 -1.24 8.31 1.73
CA SER A 103 -2.29 7.45 2.28
C SER A 103 -3.69 8.04 2.04
N THR A 104 -4.73 7.21 2.16
CA THR A 104 -6.13 7.68 2.13
C THR A 104 -6.38 8.68 3.25
N SER A 105 -5.83 8.45 4.45
CA SER A 105 -5.92 9.41 5.56
C SER A 105 -5.26 10.75 5.22
N ALA A 106 -4.15 10.74 4.50
CA ALA A 106 -3.50 11.97 4.05
C ALA A 106 -4.35 12.74 3.02
N LEU A 107 -5.01 12.04 2.10
CA LEU A 107 -5.95 12.63 1.15
C LEU A 107 -7.13 13.28 1.88
N VAL A 108 -7.76 12.56 2.82
CA VAL A 108 -8.89 13.05 3.62
C VAL A 108 -8.48 14.27 4.44
N ARG A 109 -7.33 14.23 5.11
CA ARG A 109 -6.81 15.36 5.90
C ARG A 109 -6.58 16.60 5.03
N ARG A 110 -5.98 16.44 3.84
CA ARG A 110 -5.73 17.52 2.87
C ARG A 110 -7.03 18.13 2.38
N PHE A 111 -7.97 17.29 1.98
CA PHE A 111 -9.28 17.73 1.49
C PHE A 111 -10.05 18.48 2.61
N SER A 112 -10.14 17.91 3.81
CA SER A 112 -10.83 18.51 4.94
C SER A 112 -10.27 19.90 5.30
N LYS A 113 -8.94 20.02 5.32
CA LYS A 113 -8.27 21.31 5.59
C LYS A 113 -8.64 22.34 4.54
N ARG A 114 -8.52 22.02 3.25
CA ARG A 114 -8.81 22.96 2.15
C ARG A 114 -10.30 23.31 2.06
N ALA A 115 -11.19 22.35 2.34
CA ALA A 115 -12.63 22.60 2.41
C ALA A 115 -12.96 23.61 3.51
N ALA A 116 -12.40 23.43 4.71
CA ALA A 116 -12.59 24.35 5.82
C ALA A 116 -12.06 25.76 5.51
N GLU A 117 -10.86 25.87 4.91
CA GLU A 117 -10.26 27.13 4.47
C GLU A 117 -11.12 27.85 3.41
N ALA A 118 -11.82 27.08 2.55
CA ALA A 118 -12.75 27.61 1.53
C ALA A 118 -14.16 27.84 2.04
N GLY A 119 -14.47 27.54 3.31
CA GLY A 119 -15.81 27.64 3.88
C GLY A 119 -16.79 26.61 3.33
N ILE A 120 -16.28 25.51 2.76
CA ILE A 120 -17.10 24.41 2.22
C ILE A 120 -17.39 23.40 3.32
N SER A 121 -18.64 23.01 3.47
CA SER A 121 -19.08 22.01 4.44
C SER A 121 -19.95 20.94 3.78
N PHE A 122 -19.96 19.75 4.36
CA PHE A 122 -20.74 18.59 3.88
C PHE A 122 -21.70 18.14 4.99
N PRO A 123 -22.83 18.84 5.20
CA PRO A 123 -23.76 18.55 6.29
C PRO A 123 -24.32 17.13 6.20
N GLY A 124 -24.15 16.35 7.27
CA GLY A 124 -24.66 14.97 7.33
C GLY A 124 -23.81 13.92 6.60
N GLU A 125 -22.68 14.32 6.01
CA GLU A 125 -21.74 13.40 5.39
C GLU A 125 -20.39 13.40 6.11
N GLU A 126 -19.79 12.24 6.30
CA GLU A 126 -18.42 12.10 6.78
C GLU A 126 -17.44 12.32 5.64
N ILE A 127 -16.43 13.17 5.85
CA ILE A 127 -15.36 13.34 4.85
C ILE A 127 -14.45 12.11 4.91
N ASN A 128 -14.54 11.29 3.89
CA ASN A 128 -13.75 10.08 3.70
C ASN A 128 -13.32 9.91 2.22
N GLY A 129 -12.59 8.84 1.92
CA GLY A 129 -12.11 8.58 0.56
C GLY A 129 -13.24 8.42 -0.46
N GLU A 130 -14.36 7.80 -0.07
CA GLU A 130 -15.51 7.57 -0.94
C GLU A 130 -16.19 8.89 -1.34
N LEU A 131 -16.40 9.79 -0.37
CA LEU A 131 -16.93 11.13 -0.63
C LEU A 131 -16.03 11.87 -1.64
N ILE A 132 -14.72 11.88 -1.42
CA ILE A 132 -13.78 12.60 -2.29
C ILE A 132 -13.80 12.02 -3.70
N VAL A 133 -13.84 10.70 -3.86
CA VAL A 133 -13.94 10.03 -5.16
C VAL A 133 -15.28 10.34 -5.85
N ARG A 134 -16.38 10.38 -5.11
CA ARG A 134 -17.68 10.76 -5.65
C ARG A 134 -17.67 12.19 -6.17
N LEU A 135 -17.21 13.13 -5.37
CA LEU A 135 -17.08 14.54 -5.75
C LEU A 135 -16.16 14.74 -6.95
N TYR A 136 -15.05 14.01 -7.00
CA TYR A 136 -14.17 13.98 -8.17
C TYR A 136 -14.92 13.57 -9.46
N LYS A 137 -15.71 12.48 -9.38
CA LYS A 137 -16.51 12.00 -10.52
C LYS A 137 -17.60 12.99 -10.94
N GLU A 138 -18.09 13.81 -10.01
CA GLU A 138 -19.04 14.89 -10.24
C GLU A 138 -18.39 16.18 -10.80
N GLY A 139 -17.06 16.21 -10.89
CA GLY A 139 -16.29 17.34 -11.42
C GLY A 139 -16.00 18.43 -10.40
N ASP A 140 -16.10 18.13 -9.08
CA ASP A 140 -15.71 19.07 -8.04
C ASP A 140 -14.23 19.44 -8.15
N LYS A 141 -13.95 20.74 -8.13
CA LYS A 141 -12.60 21.26 -8.33
C LYS A 141 -11.67 20.92 -7.19
N LEU A 142 -12.14 21.05 -5.95
CA LEU A 142 -11.32 20.79 -4.77
C LEU A 142 -10.97 19.30 -4.66
N ALA A 143 -11.96 18.42 -4.90
CA ALA A 143 -11.73 16.98 -4.93
C ALA A 143 -10.75 16.59 -6.03
N THR A 144 -10.85 17.22 -7.22
CA THR A 144 -9.94 16.99 -8.33
C THR A 144 -8.51 17.39 -7.98
N GLU A 145 -8.30 18.58 -7.45
CA GLU A 145 -6.97 19.06 -7.03
C GLU A 145 -6.36 18.17 -5.95
N CYS A 146 -7.14 17.78 -4.94
CA CYS A 146 -6.65 16.94 -3.85
C CYS A 146 -6.30 15.51 -4.31
N LEU A 147 -7.11 14.93 -5.20
CA LEU A 147 -6.89 13.59 -5.72
C LEU A 147 -5.71 13.56 -6.71
N ASP A 148 -5.56 14.58 -7.55
CA ASP A 148 -4.42 14.70 -8.46
C ASP A 148 -3.10 14.81 -7.70
N GLU A 149 -3.06 15.62 -6.66
CA GLU A 149 -1.90 15.74 -5.77
C GLU A 149 -1.60 14.44 -5.03
N HIS A 150 -2.63 13.71 -4.57
CA HIS A 150 -2.47 12.39 -3.98
C HIS A 150 -1.85 11.39 -4.97
N CYS A 151 -2.35 11.35 -6.21
CA CYS A 151 -1.82 10.48 -7.26
C CYS A 151 -0.37 10.85 -7.63
N ASP A 152 -0.03 12.14 -7.59
CA ASP A 152 1.34 12.62 -7.83
C ASP A 152 2.30 12.14 -6.73
N PHE A 153 1.96 12.30 -5.45
CA PHE A 153 2.78 11.79 -4.35
C PHE A 153 2.95 10.27 -4.40
N LEU A 154 1.86 9.54 -4.63
CA LEU A 154 1.93 8.09 -4.73
C LEU A 154 2.77 7.65 -5.94
N GLY A 155 2.61 8.34 -7.07
CA GLY A 155 3.41 8.12 -8.27
C GLY A 155 4.91 8.33 -8.06
N HIS A 156 5.30 9.38 -7.32
CA HIS A 156 6.70 9.60 -6.95
C HIS A 156 7.27 8.44 -6.10
N GLY A 157 6.54 7.99 -5.09
CA GLY A 157 6.96 6.84 -4.27
C GLY A 157 7.11 5.58 -5.12
N ILE A 158 6.12 5.29 -5.98
CA ILE A 158 6.14 4.14 -6.89
C ILE A 158 7.31 4.23 -7.87
N ALA A 159 7.62 5.41 -8.41
CA ALA A 159 8.77 5.61 -9.28
C ALA A 159 10.09 5.24 -8.58
N GLY A 160 10.22 5.58 -7.29
CA GLY A 160 11.34 5.14 -6.47
C GLY A 160 11.44 3.61 -6.39
N PHE A 161 10.32 2.92 -6.18
CA PHE A 161 10.29 1.46 -6.14
C PHE A 161 10.58 0.84 -7.51
N ILE A 162 10.10 1.44 -8.60
CA ILE A 162 10.46 1.02 -9.96
C ILE A 162 11.98 1.12 -10.16
N ASN A 163 12.58 2.24 -9.79
CA ASN A 163 14.02 2.46 -9.97
C ASN A 163 14.90 1.51 -9.12
N ILE A 164 14.38 1.04 -7.96
CA ILE A 164 15.11 0.13 -7.07
C ILE A 164 14.96 -1.32 -7.52
N PHE A 165 13.73 -1.74 -7.84
CA PHE A 165 13.39 -3.16 -8.01
C PHE A 165 13.17 -3.56 -9.47
N SER A 166 12.92 -2.61 -10.39
CA SER A 166 12.48 -2.85 -11.77
C SER A 166 11.46 -4.02 -11.85
N PRO A 167 10.33 -3.92 -11.13
CA PRO A 167 9.42 -5.04 -10.98
C PRO A 167 8.60 -5.25 -12.26
N GLN A 168 8.17 -6.48 -12.50
CA GLN A 168 7.22 -6.79 -13.57
C GLN A 168 5.85 -6.17 -13.28
N ARG A 169 5.46 -6.15 -11.99
CA ARG A 169 4.16 -5.59 -11.56
C ARG A 169 4.28 -4.77 -10.28
N ILE A 170 3.52 -3.67 -10.26
CA ILE A 170 3.16 -2.98 -9.03
C ILE A 170 1.66 -3.17 -8.82
N VAL A 171 1.29 -3.79 -7.72
CA VAL A 171 -0.09 -4.08 -7.37
C VAL A 171 -0.52 -3.14 -6.25
N ILE A 172 -1.58 -2.36 -6.48
CA ILE A 172 -2.10 -1.38 -5.52
C ILE A 172 -3.43 -1.89 -4.97
N GLY A 173 -3.47 -2.15 -3.67
CA GLY A 173 -4.67 -2.50 -2.90
C GLY A 173 -5.13 -1.36 -2.00
N GLY A 174 -6.24 -1.59 -1.29
CA GLY A 174 -6.89 -0.63 -0.41
C GLY A 174 -8.05 0.10 -1.10
N GLY A 175 -8.88 0.80 -0.31
CA GLY A 175 -10.17 1.31 -0.78
C GLY A 175 -10.09 2.22 -2.01
N LEU A 176 -9.05 3.05 -2.15
CA LEU A 176 -8.90 3.91 -3.32
C LEU A 176 -8.60 3.13 -4.61
N SER A 177 -7.99 1.95 -4.53
CA SER A 177 -7.77 1.12 -5.73
C SER A 177 -9.08 0.59 -6.33
N GLU A 178 -10.14 0.53 -5.53
CA GLU A 178 -11.49 0.12 -5.95
C GLU A 178 -12.32 1.28 -6.52
N ALA A 179 -11.79 2.51 -6.51
CA ALA A 179 -12.48 3.70 -7.04
C ALA A 179 -12.74 3.62 -8.56
N GLY A 180 -11.99 2.75 -9.25
CA GLY A 180 -12.09 2.49 -10.69
C GLY A 180 -10.78 2.71 -11.43
N ASP A 181 -10.76 2.31 -12.70
CA ASP A 181 -9.57 2.32 -13.56
C ASP A 181 -8.91 3.70 -13.69
N PHE A 182 -9.68 4.78 -13.53
CA PHE A 182 -9.15 6.14 -13.61
C PHE A 182 -8.08 6.41 -12.55
N TYR A 183 -8.25 5.86 -11.34
CA TYR A 183 -7.30 6.06 -10.24
C TYR A 183 -5.97 5.37 -10.56
N ILE A 184 -5.99 4.09 -10.92
CA ILE A 184 -4.80 3.34 -11.29
C ILE A 184 -4.08 3.98 -12.48
N ARG A 185 -4.84 4.45 -13.49
CA ARG A 185 -4.26 5.15 -14.64
C ARG A 185 -3.54 6.43 -14.24
N LYS A 186 -4.16 7.29 -13.39
CA LYS A 186 -3.52 8.52 -12.89
C LYS A 186 -2.23 8.23 -12.14
N VAL A 187 -2.26 7.28 -11.20
CA VAL A 187 -1.06 6.86 -10.45
C VAL A 187 0.00 6.31 -11.39
N SER A 188 -0.38 5.48 -12.37
CA SER A 188 0.53 4.90 -13.36
C SER A 188 1.21 5.97 -14.22
N GLU A 189 0.44 6.95 -14.69
CA GLU A 189 0.97 8.08 -15.46
C GLU A 189 2.04 8.85 -14.68
N GLN A 190 1.79 9.15 -13.41
CA GLN A 190 2.76 9.84 -12.57
C GLN A 190 3.99 8.96 -12.28
N ALA A 191 3.78 7.69 -11.95
CA ALA A 191 4.89 6.78 -11.68
C ALA A 191 5.84 6.64 -12.88
N HIS A 192 5.29 6.44 -14.08
CA HIS A 192 6.11 6.35 -15.30
C HIS A 192 6.78 7.68 -15.67
N ARG A 193 6.17 8.80 -15.33
CA ARG A 193 6.74 10.14 -15.56
C ARG A 193 8.03 10.36 -14.77
N TYR A 194 8.12 9.83 -13.54
CA TYR A 194 9.23 10.06 -12.61
C TYR A 194 10.21 8.89 -12.55
N ALA A 195 9.84 7.72 -13.03
CA ALA A 195 10.74 6.58 -13.09
C ALA A 195 11.77 6.70 -14.22
N ILE A 196 12.91 6.04 -14.03
CA ILE A 196 13.90 5.87 -15.12
C ILE A 196 13.26 4.97 -16.18
N ALA A 197 13.22 5.45 -17.43
CA ALA A 197 12.50 4.78 -18.52
C ALA A 197 12.89 3.31 -18.69
N ASP A 198 14.18 2.99 -18.66
CA ASP A 198 14.69 1.63 -18.80
C ASP A 198 14.26 0.70 -17.65
N CYS A 199 14.10 1.25 -16.43
CA CYS A 199 13.60 0.50 -15.27
C CYS A 199 12.09 0.24 -15.36
N ALA A 200 11.36 1.14 -16.00
CA ALA A 200 9.90 1.15 -16.07
C ALA A 200 9.32 0.43 -17.30
N VAL A 201 10.12 0.18 -18.33
CA VAL A 201 9.68 -0.24 -19.68
C VAL A 201 8.73 -1.45 -19.67
N ASN A 202 8.89 -2.37 -18.74
CA ASN A 202 8.07 -3.58 -18.63
C ASN A 202 7.22 -3.62 -17.33
N THR A 203 7.22 -2.54 -16.54
CA THR A 203 6.45 -2.49 -15.30
C THR A 203 4.99 -2.19 -15.58
N GLN A 204 4.10 -3.08 -15.15
CA GLN A 204 2.66 -2.87 -15.18
C GLN A 204 2.17 -2.44 -13.80
N ILE A 205 1.36 -1.38 -13.74
CA ILE A 205 0.73 -0.92 -12.50
C ILE A 205 -0.75 -1.26 -12.57
N MET A 206 -1.27 -1.97 -11.56
CA MET A 206 -2.63 -2.49 -11.57
C MET A 206 -3.26 -2.51 -10.19
N ALA A 207 -4.59 -2.56 -10.13
CA ALA A 207 -5.32 -2.75 -8.89
C ALA A 207 -5.16 -4.20 -8.38
N ALA A 208 -5.16 -4.36 -7.06
CA ALA A 208 -5.32 -5.65 -6.41
C ALA A 208 -6.66 -6.29 -6.80
N SER A 209 -6.70 -7.61 -6.87
CA SER A 209 -7.89 -8.35 -7.31
C SER A 209 -8.56 -9.20 -6.23
N LEU A 210 -7.87 -9.47 -5.12
CA LEU A 210 -8.39 -10.31 -4.04
C LEU A 210 -9.13 -9.52 -2.96
N GLY A 211 -9.02 -8.18 -2.97
CA GLY A 211 -9.66 -7.30 -1.99
C GLY A 211 -9.32 -7.71 -0.56
N ASN A 212 -10.31 -7.70 0.32
CA ASN A 212 -10.15 -8.03 1.74
C ASN A 212 -9.75 -9.51 2.01
N LYS A 213 -9.75 -10.37 0.99
CA LYS A 213 -9.34 -11.78 1.12
C LYS A 213 -7.83 -11.97 0.94
N ALA A 214 -7.11 -10.97 0.41
CA ALA A 214 -5.70 -11.07 0.10
C ALA A 214 -4.85 -11.54 1.29
N GLY A 215 -5.07 -10.95 2.47
CA GLY A 215 -4.34 -11.29 3.70
C GLY A 215 -4.56 -12.74 4.15
N SER A 216 -5.82 -13.21 4.15
CA SER A 216 -6.16 -14.59 4.54
C SER A 216 -5.60 -15.61 3.54
N ILE A 217 -5.68 -15.32 2.25
CA ILE A 217 -5.12 -16.16 1.19
C ILE A 217 -3.59 -16.21 1.30
N GLY A 218 -2.95 -15.05 1.53
CA GLY A 218 -1.52 -14.97 1.74
C GLY A 218 -1.04 -15.71 2.99
N ALA A 219 -1.78 -15.62 4.10
CA ALA A 219 -1.49 -16.36 5.31
C ALA A 219 -1.55 -17.88 5.07
N ALA A 220 -2.59 -18.37 4.40
CA ALA A 220 -2.69 -19.77 4.00
C ALA A 220 -1.52 -20.19 3.09
N SER A 221 -1.07 -19.30 2.22
CA SER A 221 0.01 -19.54 1.26
C SER A 221 1.39 -19.70 1.92
N LEU A 222 1.62 -19.09 3.09
CA LEU A 222 2.87 -19.27 3.84
C LEU A 222 3.14 -20.73 4.15
N VAL A 223 2.11 -21.50 4.49
CA VAL A 223 2.26 -22.93 4.84
C VAL A 223 2.76 -23.74 3.63
N PHE A 224 2.31 -23.40 2.43
CA PHE A 224 2.71 -24.10 1.22
C PHE A 224 4.11 -23.72 0.72
N SER A 225 4.56 -22.48 0.99
CA SER A 225 5.88 -22.02 0.58
C SER A 225 7.03 -22.70 1.35
N LEU A 226 6.76 -23.32 2.49
CA LEU A 226 7.74 -24.04 3.30
C LEU A 226 8.01 -25.48 2.82
N ASN A 227 7.09 -26.06 2.05
CA ASN A 227 7.19 -27.45 1.60
C ASN A 227 7.93 -27.60 0.27
N THR A 228 8.41 -26.51 -0.33
CA THR A 228 9.27 -26.51 -1.52
C THR A 228 10.74 -26.35 -1.13
N LYS A 229 11.30 -27.41 -0.54
CA LYS A 229 12.76 -27.59 -0.42
C LYS A 229 13.25 -28.43 -1.58
#